data_52d7fab30fb5e34b3ce7b1b2bd1b245e
#
_entry.id   52d7fab30fb5e34b3ce7b1b2bd1b245e
#
_cell.length_a   1.000
_cell.length_b   1.000
_cell.length_c   1.000
_cell.angle_alpha   90.00
_cell.angle_beta   90.00
_cell.angle_gamma   90.00
#
_symmetry.space_group_name_H-M   'P 1'
#
loop_
_entity.id
_entity.type
_entity.pdbx_description
1 polymer ?
#
loop_
_entity_poly.entity_id
_entity_poly.type
_entity_poly.pdbx_seq_one_letter_code
_entity_poly.pdbx_strand_id
1 'polypeptide(L)'
;MKKILFAILMILIISITAGCGSNDTKNADQNKPNVSQLTNNSEEKIKVTKIASNSNLIAKAMNIDNEKAVEIDGILSAIGLEKITSMYKMTDTAYQITAPPLSNQKVDVILVMYVKPNNSIDKIVFRNNKLYESGNILNTLTGTILSDNERNIAMREAERAVKSILKDPTSAKFSGNYWVTKNNNIIRVVGTVYATNSLNAIVLSKFFVDMDSKYKV
;
A
#
# COMPACT_ATOMS: atom_id res chain seq x y z
N MET A 1 2.16 -35.24 -25.90
CA MET A 1 1.80 -33.81 -26.02
C MET A 1 0.35 -33.68 -25.59
N LYS A 2 0.09 -33.29 -24.35
CA LYS A 2 -1.28 -32.98 -23.84
C LYS A 2 -1.31 -31.51 -23.47
N LYS A 3 -2.09 -30.76 -24.22
CA LYS A 3 -2.37 -29.34 -23.99
C LYS A 3 -3.31 -29.24 -22.79
N ILE A 4 -2.87 -28.62 -21.71
CA ILE A 4 -3.72 -28.28 -20.57
C ILE A 4 -4.26 -26.88 -20.84
N LEU A 5 -5.57 -26.83 -21.09
CA LEU A 5 -6.34 -25.63 -21.34
C LEU A 5 -6.78 -25.08 -19.96
N PHE A 6 -6.24 -23.93 -19.57
CA PHE A 6 -6.74 -23.23 -18.37
C PHE A 6 -8.00 -22.47 -18.75
N ALA A 7 -9.14 -22.92 -18.25
CA ALA A 7 -10.41 -22.22 -18.34
C ALA A 7 -10.49 -21.18 -17.22
N ILE A 8 -10.50 -19.91 -17.59
CA ILE A 8 -10.82 -18.79 -16.70
C ILE A 8 -12.33 -18.74 -16.58
N LEU A 9 -12.86 -19.11 -15.42
CA LEU A 9 -14.28 -18.97 -15.09
C LEU A 9 -14.56 -17.56 -14.56
N MET A 10 -15.04 -16.69 -15.42
CA MET A 10 -15.65 -15.41 -15.04
C MET A 10 -17.05 -15.68 -14.49
N ILE A 11 -17.27 -15.54 -13.19
CA ILE A 11 -18.60 -15.51 -12.59
C ILE A 11 -19.05 -14.07 -12.48
N LEU A 12 -19.94 -13.68 -13.37
CA LEU A 12 -20.66 -12.42 -13.34
C LEU A 12 -21.91 -12.60 -12.48
N ILE A 13 -21.94 -12.05 -11.27
CA ILE A 13 -23.16 -12.02 -10.44
C ILE A 13 -23.83 -10.68 -10.61
N ILE A 14 -24.91 -10.65 -11.39
CA ILE A 14 -25.84 -9.54 -11.50
C ILE A 14 -26.94 -9.78 -10.45
N SER A 15 -26.97 -8.94 -9.41
CA SER A 15 -28.10 -8.91 -8.47
C SER A 15 -29.01 -7.74 -8.78
N ILE A 16 -30.11 -8.03 -9.41
CA ILE A 16 -31.25 -7.12 -9.58
C ILE A 16 -32.17 -7.36 -8.39
N THR A 17 -32.40 -6.35 -7.56
CA THR A 17 -33.55 -6.33 -6.67
C THR A 17 -34.35 -5.07 -6.88
N ALA A 18 -35.43 -5.20 -7.65
CA ALA A 18 -36.58 -4.32 -7.63
C ALA A 18 -37.54 -4.83 -6.55
N GLY A 19 -38.06 -3.95 -5.73
CA GLY A 19 -39.07 -4.26 -4.73
C GLY A 19 -39.76 -3.01 -4.23
N CYS A 20 -40.83 -2.61 -4.94
CA CYS A 20 -41.82 -1.62 -4.54
C CYS A 20 -42.76 -2.23 -3.49
N GLY A 21 -43.25 -1.42 -2.56
CA GLY A 21 -44.31 -1.81 -1.63
C GLY A 21 -44.73 -0.66 -0.72
N SER A 22 -45.75 0.09 -1.11
CA SER A 22 -46.48 1.09 -0.35
C SER A 22 -47.43 0.43 0.68
N ASN A 23 -47.74 1.09 1.80
CA ASN A 23 -49.02 1.62 2.23
C ASN A 23 -49.04 2.03 3.71
N ASP A 24 -49.44 3.28 3.87
CA ASP A 24 -50.49 3.86 4.75
C ASP A 24 -50.82 3.22 6.10
N THR A 25 -50.81 4.02 7.17
CA THR A 25 -51.95 4.69 7.78
C THR A 25 -51.62 5.44 9.08
N LYS A 26 -51.99 6.72 9.11
CA LYS A 26 -52.67 7.57 10.12
C LYS A 26 -52.57 7.20 11.63
N ASN A 27 -52.19 8.15 12.46
CA ASN A 27 -52.94 9.16 13.29
C ASN A 27 -51.99 9.77 14.31
N ALA A 28 -51.91 11.10 14.28
CA ALA A 28 -52.44 12.08 15.19
C ALA A 28 -52.16 11.85 16.68
N ASP A 29 -51.32 12.68 17.35
CA ASP A 29 -51.83 13.68 18.26
C ASP A 29 -50.78 14.72 18.66
N GLN A 30 -51.28 15.89 19.00
CA GLN A 30 -50.63 17.14 19.29
C GLN A 30 -49.85 17.08 20.60
N ASN A 31 -48.69 17.74 20.63
CA ASN A 31 -48.38 18.72 21.70
C ASN A 31 -47.12 19.53 21.29
N LYS A 32 -47.40 20.80 20.95
CA LYS A 32 -46.39 21.87 21.06
C LYS A 32 -46.35 22.33 22.51
N PRO A 33 -45.20 22.68 23.06
CA PRO A 33 -44.95 24.10 23.23
C PRO A 33 -43.49 24.54 22.92
N ASN A 34 -43.50 25.66 22.28
CA ASN A 34 -42.73 26.86 22.54
C ASN A 34 -41.22 26.88 22.30
N VAL A 35 -40.96 27.62 21.28
CA VAL A 35 -39.83 28.43 20.88
C VAL A 35 -39.02 28.96 22.06
N SER A 36 -37.74 28.69 22.04
CA SER A 36 -36.72 29.63 22.43
C SER A 36 -35.57 29.57 21.47
N GLN A 37 -35.48 30.61 20.66
CA GLN A 37 -34.30 30.91 19.84
C GLN A 37 -33.09 31.03 20.77
N LEU A 38 -32.07 30.21 20.52
CA LEU A 38 -30.69 30.55 20.83
C LEU A 38 -29.87 30.34 19.57
N THR A 39 -29.78 31.40 18.80
CA THR A 39 -28.69 31.63 17.88
C THR A 39 -27.39 31.67 18.69
N ASN A 40 -26.63 30.65 18.65
CA ASN A 40 -25.20 30.73 18.94
C ASN A 40 -24.49 30.09 17.75
N ASN A 41 -24.20 30.94 16.76
CA ASN A 41 -23.10 30.73 15.84
C ASN A 41 -21.80 30.70 16.65
N SER A 42 -21.43 29.55 17.11
CA SER A 42 -20.06 29.22 17.42
C SER A 42 -19.57 28.34 16.25
N GLU A 43 -19.08 28.99 15.22
CA GLU A 43 -18.06 28.36 14.36
C GLU A 43 -16.91 28.00 15.30
N GLU A 44 -16.98 26.82 15.86
CA GLU A 44 -15.83 26.15 16.46
C GLU A 44 -14.87 25.88 15.34
N LYS A 45 -14.04 26.88 15.01
CA LYS A 45 -12.81 26.72 14.25
C LYS A 45 -12.04 25.62 14.95
N ILE A 46 -12.18 24.39 14.46
CA ILE A 46 -11.32 23.29 14.83
C ILE A 46 -9.90 23.80 14.54
N LYS A 47 -9.23 24.24 15.61
CA LYS A 47 -7.82 24.60 15.58
C LYS A 47 -7.09 23.31 15.41
N VAL A 48 -6.96 22.84 14.14
CA VAL A 48 -6.03 21.79 13.79
C VAL A 48 -4.67 22.31 14.24
N THR A 49 -4.22 21.83 15.39
CA THR A 49 -2.86 22.07 15.86
C THR A 49 -1.97 21.37 14.86
N LYS A 50 -1.56 22.11 13.84
CA LYS A 50 -0.75 21.65 12.74
C LYS A 50 0.58 21.22 13.35
N ILE A 51 0.78 19.91 13.48
CA ILE A 51 2.10 19.30 13.63
C ILE A 51 2.98 19.99 12.60
N ALA A 52 4.18 20.42 12.99
CA ALA A 52 5.09 21.14 12.11
C ALA A 52 5.18 20.39 10.77
N SER A 53 4.49 20.91 9.77
CA SER A 53 4.32 20.23 8.50
C SER A 53 5.65 20.25 7.77
N ASN A 54 5.89 19.24 6.93
CA ASN A 54 7.08 19.18 6.08
C ASN A 54 7.10 20.31 5.05
N SER A 55 6.02 21.10 4.94
CA SER A 55 5.84 22.15 3.92
C SER A 55 7.00 23.13 3.85
N ASN A 56 7.55 23.58 4.98
CA ASN A 56 8.70 24.51 4.98
C ASN A 56 9.96 23.88 4.34
N LEU A 57 10.19 22.58 4.59
CA LEU A 57 11.30 21.85 3.99
C LEU A 57 11.08 21.67 2.49
N ILE A 58 9.86 21.33 2.09
CA ILE A 58 9.45 21.17 0.69
C ILE A 58 9.58 22.51 -0.07
N ALA A 59 9.01 23.60 0.50
CA ALA A 59 9.08 24.94 -0.08
C ALA A 59 10.53 25.36 -0.36
N LYS A 60 11.41 25.16 0.63
CA LYS A 60 12.83 25.47 0.51
C LYS A 60 13.52 24.59 -0.54
N ALA A 61 13.29 23.28 -0.52
CA ALA A 61 13.97 22.34 -1.42
C ALA A 61 13.58 22.54 -2.89
N MET A 62 12.30 22.89 -3.13
CA MET A 62 11.77 23.08 -4.47
C MET A 62 11.76 24.54 -4.95
N ASN A 63 12.06 25.49 -4.07
CA ASN A 63 11.93 26.93 -4.33
C ASN A 63 10.53 27.32 -4.81
N ILE A 64 9.48 26.89 -4.08
CA ILE A 64 8.08 27.15 -4.35
C ILE A 64 7.42 27.87 -3.17
N ASP A 65 6.24 28.45 -3.39
CA ASP A 65 5.43 29.05 -2.31
C ASP A 65 4.95 28.00 -1.31
N ASN A 66 4.51 28.48 -0.14
CA ASN A 66 4.11 27.60 0.95
C ASN A 66 2.76 26.90 0.67
N GLU A 67 1.88 27.51 -0.13
CA GLU A 67 0.59 26.93 -0.50
C GLU A 67 0.80 25.66 -1.33
N LYS A 68 1.65 25.74 -2.35
CA LYS A 68 2.04 24.59 -3.17
C LYS A 68 2.79 23.53 -2.37
N ALA A 69 3.63 23.92 -1.42
CA ALA A 69 4.32 22.99 -0.53
C ALA A 69 3.35 22.23 0.38
N VAL A 70 2.28 22.86 0.85
CA VAL A 70 1.22 22.21 1.63
C VAL A 70 0.44 21.21 0.80
N GLU A 71 0.15 21.51 -0.47
CA GLU A 71 -0.47 20.57 -1.41
C GLU A 71 0.38 19.31 -1.57
N ILE A 72 1.69 19.50 -1.79
CA ILE A 72 2.66 18.40 -1.93
C ILE A 72 2.75 17.58 -0.63
N ASP A 73 2.83 18.24 0.53
CA ASP A 73 2.85 17.57 1.84
C ASP A 73 1.59 16.74 2.08
N GLY A 74 0.42 17.24 1.63
CA GLY A 74 -0.84 16.49 1.65
C GLY A 74 -0.77 15.17 0.86
N ILE A 75 -0.17 15.20 -0.33
CA ILE A 75 0.01 13.99 -1.15
C ILE A 75 1.01 13.03 -0.48
N LEU A 76 2.12 13.55 0.05
CA LEU A 76 3.10 12.73 0.76
C LEU A 76 2.50 12.07 2.01
N SER A 77 1.70 12.80 2.76
CA SER A 77 0.97 12.27 3.92
C SER A 77 -0.02 11.18 3.51
N ALA A 78 -0.73 11.38 2.39
CA ALA A 78 -1.72 10.42 1.90
C ALA A 78 -1.09 9.08 1.43
N ILE A 79 0.16 9.09 0.98
CA ILE A 79 0.92 7.85 0.72
C ILE A 79 1.58 7.26 1.97
N GLY A 80 1.36 7.85 3.16
CA GLY A 80 1.88 7.37 4.44
C GLY A 80 3.24 7.95 4.84
N LEU A 81 3.64 9.11 4.31
CA LEU A 81 4.87 9.81 4.66
C LEU A 81 4.57 10.98 5.59
N GLU A 82 4.51 10.73 6.89
CA GLU A 82 4.14 11.74 7.89
C GLU A 82 5.28 12.72 8.22
N LYS A 83 6.53 12.30 8.11
CA LYS A 83 7.70 13.08 8.45
C LYS A 83 8.79 12.96 7.39
N ILE A 84 9.37 14.09 7.03
CA ILE A 84 10.54 14.18 6.13
C ILE A 84 11.75 14.64 6.94
N THR A 85 12.89 13.97 6.80
CA THR A 85 14.17 14.38 7.39
C THR A 85 14.99 15.20 6.45
N SER A 86 14.94 14.92 5.15
CA SER A 86 15.62 15.71 4.12
C SER A 86 14.92 15.57 2.77
N MET A 87 15.10 16.62 1.96
CA MET A 87 14.67 16.63 0.56
C MET A 87 15.71 17.42 -0.25
N TYR A 88 16.16 16.85 -1.35
CA TYR A 88 17.09 17.52 -2.24
C TYR A 88 16.81 17.24 -3.71
N LYS A 89 17.16 18.20 -4.54
CA LYS A 89 17.00 18.12 -5.99
C LYS A 89 18.06 17.19 -6.58
N MET A 90 17.63 16.16 -7.31
CA MET A 90 18.51 15.25 -8.05
C MET A 90 18.71 15.72 -9.48
N THR A 91 17.63 16.15 -10.13
CA THR A 91 17.58 16.71 -11.48
C THR A 91 16.55 17.84 -11.52
N ASP A 92 16.38 18.50 -12.67
CA ASP A 92 15.36 19.55 -12.81
C ASP A 92 13.93 19.06 -12.58
N THR A 93 13.68 17.77 -12.73
CA THR A 93 12.36 17.15 -12.60
C THR A 93 12.30 16.06 -11.56
N ALA A 94 13.34 15.88 -10.72
CA ALA A 94 13.35 14.80 -9.74
C ALA A 94 13.97 15.25 -8.42
N TYR A 95 13.31 14.85 -7.32
CA TYR A 95 13.73 15.10 -5.94
C TYR A 95 13.81 13.78 -5.18
N GLN A 96 14.89 13.62 -4.40
CA GLN A 96 14.97 12.57 -3.41
C GLN A 96 14.41 13.07 -2.08
N ILE A 97 13.56 12.28 -1.46
CA ILE A 97 12.97 12.53 -0.16
C ILE A 97 13.43 11.42 0.78
N THR A 98 13.96 11.80 1.93
CA THR A 98 14.34 10.88 3.00
C THR A 98 13.41 11.08 4.18
N ALA A 99 12.93 9.98 4.74
CA ALA A 99 12.09 9.96 5.93
C ALA A 99 12.63 8.96 6.95
N PRO A 100 12.30 9.11 8.25
CA PRO A 100 12.71 8.16 9.25
C PRO A 100 12.16 6.77 8.96
N PRO A 101 12.75 5.72 9.55
CA PRO A 101 12.26 4.35 9.41
C PRO A 101 10.79 4.24 9.79
N LEU A 102 10.00 3.52 8.99
CA LEU A 102 8.61 3.21 9.30
C LEU A 102 8.53 1.90 10.09
N SER A 103 7.69 1.92 11.13
CA SER A 103 7.50 0.75 11.99
C SER A 103 8.85 0.23 12.54
N ASN A 104 9.03 -1.04 12.71
CA ASN A 104 10.25 -1.65 13.27
C ASN A 104 11.42 -1.76 12.27
N GLN A 105 11.47 -0.93 11.25
CA GLN A 105 12.59 -0.90 10.30
C GLN A 105 13.77 -0.11 10.89
N LYS A 106 14.99 -0.52 10.55
CA LYS A 106 16.23 0.13 10.99
C LYS A 106 16.80 1.10 9.95
N VAL A 107 16.16 1.21 8.79
CA VAL A 107 16.70 1.95 7.63
C VAL A 107 15.71 3.03 7.23
N ASP A 108 16.22 4.21 6.93
CA ASP A 108 15.45 5.32 6.41
C ASP A 108 14.70 4.95 5.14
N VAL A 109 13.53 5.55 4.98
CA VAL A 109 12.73 5.46 3.75
C VAL A 109 13.26 6.50 2.76
N ILE A 110 13.66 6.04 1.58
CA ILE A 110 14.12 6.90 0.49
C ILE A 110 13.15 6.79 -0.67
N LEU A 111 12.52 7.91 -1.02
CA LEU A 111 11.58 8.05 -2.12
C LEU A 111 12.19 8.91 -3.23
N VAL A 112 11.72 8.70 -4.46
CA VAL A 112 11.98 9.62 -5.57
C VAL A 112 10.64 10.20 -6.03
N MET A 113 10.54 11.52 -5.96
CA MET A 113 9.41 12.30 -6.46
C MET A 113 9.80 12.97 -7.77
N TYR A 114 9.01 12.74 -8.81
CA TYR A 114 9.14 13.40 -10.11
C TYR A 114 8.09 14.49 -10.22
N VAL A 115 8.49 15.62 -10.80
CA VAL A 115 7.63 16.78 -10.98
C VAL A 115 7.58 17.22 -12.44
N LYS A 116 6.47 17.85 -12.81
CA LYS A 116 6.29 18.54 -14.08
C LYS A 116 6.91 19.95 -14.02
N PRO A 117 7.09 20.64 -15.14
CA PRO A 117 7.65 22.01 -15.17
C PRO A 117 6.88 23.02 -14.31
N ASN A 118 5.59 22.80 -14.06
CA ASN A 118 4.75 23.63 -13.19
C ASN A 118 4.80 23.24 -11.71
N ASN A 119 5.80 22.44 -11.30
CA ASN A 119 5.99 21.91 -9.96
C ASN A 119 4.81 21.03 -9.43
N SER A 120 3.90 20.59 -10.29
CA SER A 120 2.95 19.55 -9.89
C SER A 120 3.63 18.19 -9.87
N ILE A 121 3.22 17.33 -8.94
CA ILE A 121 3.77 15.97 -8.85
C ILE A 121 3.31 15.17 -10.07
N ASP A 122 4.26 14.57 -10.78
CA ASP A 122 3.99 13.61 -11.83
C ASP A 122 3.85 12.20 -11.24
N LYS A 123 4.85 11.75 -10.51
CA LYS A 123 4.86 10.45 -9.82
C LYS A 123 5.75 10.43 -8.60
N ILE A 124 5.43 9.53 -7.67
CA ILE A 124 6.27 9.20 -6.51
C ILE A 124 6.56 7.70 -6.53
N VAL A 125 7.84 7.36 -6.38
CA VAL A 125 8.32 5.98 -6.46
C VAL A 125 9.10 5.62 -5.19
N PHE A 126 8.79 4.46 -4.63
CA PHE A 126 9.55 3.83 -3.57
C PHE A 126 10.10 2.49 -4.07
N ARG A 127 11.42 2.38 -4.18
CA ARG A 127 12.06 1.22 -4.84
C ARG A 127 11.46 1.01 -6.23
N ASN A 128 10.83 -0.12 -6.51
CA ASN A 128 10.20 -0.42 -7.80
C ASN A 128 8.66 -0.22 -7.78
N ASN A 129 8.11 0.34 -6.69
CA ASN A 129 6.68 0.54 -6.55
C ASN A 129 6.31 2.00 -6.81
N LYS A 130 5.37 2.25 -7.70
CA LYS A 130 4.73 3.56 -7.83
C LYS A 130 3.73 3.72 -6.70
N LEU A 131 3.88 4.78 -5.91
CA LEU A 131 2.94 5.12 -4.83
C LEU A 131 1.89 6.10 -5.31
N TYR A 132 2.27 7.01 -6.21
CA TYR A 132 1.42 8.05 -6.78
C TYR A 132 1.78 8.25 -8.25
N GLU A 133 0.78 8.53 -9.10
CA GLU A 133 0.98 8.90 -10.50
C GLU A 133 -0.21 9.74 -10.99
N SER A 134 0.11 10.92 -11.54
CA SER A 134 -0.83 11.80 -12.25
C SER A 134 -2.18 12.05 -11.51
N GLY A 135 -2.12 12.40 -10.22
CA GLY A 135 -3.31 12.70 -9.41
C GLY A 135 -3.87 11.52 -8.62
N ASN A 136 -3.39 10.30 -8.84
CA ASN A 136 -3.92 9.10 -8.21
C ASN A 136 -2.94 8.47 -7.23
N ILE A 137 -3.42 8.11 -6.04
CA ILE A 137 -2.69 7.26 -5.11
C ILE A 137 -2.86 5.81 -5.58
N LEU A 138 -1.75 5.17 -5.95
CA LEU A 138 -1.72 3.79 -6.42
C LEU A 138 -1.41 2.81 -5.30
N ASN A 139 -0.62 3.27 -4.31
CA ASN A 139 -0.18 2.47 -3.19
C ASN A 139 0.25 3.37 -2.02
N THR A 140 0.43 2.76 -0.85
CA THR A 140 0.98 3.44 0.33
C THR A 140 2.31 2.81 0.74
N LEU A 141 3.08 3.52 1.55
CA LEU A 141 4.33 2.98 2.09
C LEU A 141 4.08 1.72 2.93
N THR A 142 3.04 1.71 3.74
CA THR A 142 2.65 0.52 4.52
C THR A 142 2.20 -0.64 3.63
N GLY A 143 1.66 -0.35 2.45
CA GLY A 143 1.30 -1.35 1.43
C GLY A 143 2.50 -1.93 0.68
N THR A 144 3.71 -1.33 0.83
CA THR A 144 4.92 -1.77 0.12
C THR A 144 6.05 -2.23 1.03
N ILE A 145 5.99 -1.88 2.29
CA ILE A 145 7.03 -2.20 3.28
C ILE A 145 6.56 -3.39 4.13
N LEU A 146 7.45 -4.36 4.29
CA LEU A 146 7.28 -5.49 5.21
C LEU A 146 8.10 -5.24 6.46
N SER A 147 7.51 -5.42 7.63
CA SER A 147 8.26 -5.57 8.87
C SER A 147 9.10 -6.86 8.85
N ASP A 148 10.09 -6.95 9.72
CA ASP A 148 10.91 -8.16 9.85
C ASP A 148 10.04 -9.39 10.21
N ASN A 149 9.02 -9.20 11.05
CA ASN A 149 8.09 -10.27 11.41
C ASN A 149 7.26 -10.73 10.19
N GLU A 150 6.68 -9.80 9.42
CA GLU A 150 5.94 -10.11 8.20
C GLU A 150 6.82 -10.85 7.18
N ARG A 151 8.07 -10.39 7.01
CA ARG A 151 9.07 -11.04 6.15
C ARG A 151 9.32 -12.47 6.59
N ASN A 152 9.56 -12.70 7.88
CA ASN A 152 9.83 -14.02 8.43
C ASN A 152 8.63 -14.97 8.30
N ILE A 153 7.41 -14.46 8.48
CA ILE A 153 6.19 -15.24 8.26
C ILE A 153 6.09 -15.61 6.78
N ALA A 154 6.26 -14.65 5.87
CA ALA A 154 6.17 -14.88 4.43
C ALA A 154 7.17 -15.94 3.95
N MET A 155 8.42 -15.87 4.42
CA MET A 155 9.44 -16.87 4.07
C MET A 155 9.04 -18.28 4.51
N ARG A 156 8.57 -18.46 5.76
CA ARG A 156 8.12 -19.77 6.28
C ARG A 156 6.93 -20.31 5.50
N GLU A 157 5.94 -19.48 5.18
CA GLU A 157 4.79 -19.91 4.40
C GLU A 157 5.18 -20.26 2.96
N ALA A 158 6.12 -19.51 2.36
CA ALA A 158 6.65 -19.86 1.04
C ALA A 158 7.38 -21.22 1.07
N GLU A 159 8.22 -21.49 2.07
CA GLU A 159 8.86 -22.80 2.23
C GLU A 159 7.84 -23.92 2.39
N ARG A 160 6.77 -23.69 3.18
CA ARG A 160 5.69 -24.66 3.35
C ARG A 160 4.98 -24.95 2.04
N ALA A 161 4.64 -23.92 1.27
CA ALA A 161 3.99 -24.04 -0.02
C ALA A 161 4.88 -24.80 -1.03
N VAL A 162 6.18 -24.48 -1.08
CA VAL A 162 7.13 -25.20 -1.95
C VAL A 162 7.24 -26.67 -1.54
N LYS A 163 7.38 -26.97 -0.24
CA LYS A 163 7.42 -28.37 0.25
C LYS A 163 6.18 -29.16 -0.14
N SER A 164 4.99 -28.54 -0.13
CA SER A 164 3.74 -29.25 -0.44
C SER A 164 3.64 -29.75 -1.88
N ILE A 165 4.42 -29.19 -2.81
CA ILE A 165 4.43 -29.59 -4.23
C ILE A 165 5.63 -30.46 -4.60
N LEU A 166 6.60 -30.66 -3.68
CA LEU A 166 7.73 -31.52 -3.93
C LEU A 166 7.35 -33.00 -3.79
N LYS A 167 7.93 -33.85 -4.61
CA LYS A 167 7.74 -35.30 -4.52
C LYS A 167 8.25 -35.87 -3.18
N ASP A 168 9.41 -35.36 -2.72
CA ASP A 168 9.98 -35.66 -1.42
C ASP A 168 10.19 -34.36 -0.65
N PRO A 169 9.18 -33.90 0.14
CA PRO A 169 9.28 -32.69 0.95
C PRO A 169 10.41 -32.73 1.99
N THR A 170 10.84 -33.93 2.42
CA THR A 170 11.85 -34.08 3.46
C THR A 170 13.26 -33.83 2.94
N SER A 171 13.48 -33.98 1.64
CA SER A 171 14.76 -33.67 0.97
C SER A 171 15.00 -32.18 0.75
N ALA A 172 13.97 -31.33 0.96
CA ALA A 172 14.03 -29.90 0.65
C ALA A 172 15.04 -29.16 1.57
N LYS A 173 16.06 -28.55 0.97
CA LYS A 173 17.01 -27.66 1.63
C LYS A 173 16.95 -26.28 0.97
N PHE A 174 16.47 -25.30 1.69
CA PHE A 174 16.38 -23.92 1.21
C PHE A 174 17.72 -23.20 1.41
N SER A 175 18.07 -22.32 0.46
CA SER A 175 19.34 -21.58 0.52
C SER A 175 19.44 -20.55 1.65
N GLY A 176 18.30 -20.16 2.22
CA GLY A 176 18.21 -19.05 3.18
C GLY A 176 18.28 -17.65 2.57
N ASN A 177 18.60 -17.54 1.28
CA ASN A 177 18.63 -16.27 0.56
C ASN A 177 17.30 -16.05 -0.13
N TYR A 178 16.48 -15.15 0.44
CA TYR A 178 15.17 -14.81 -0.09
C TYR A 178 15.10 -13.35 -0.52
N TRP A 179 14.45 -13.14 -1.67
CA TRP A 179 13.98 -11.83 -2.08
C TRP A 179 12.49 -11.74 -1.77
N VAL A 180 12.12 -10.87 -0.82
CA VAL A 180 10.73 -10.69 -0.39
C VAL A 180 10.28 -9.28 -0.76
N THR A 181 9.20 -9.18 -1.54
CA THR A 181 8.60 -7.92 -1.95
C THR A 181 7.13 -7.90 -1.57
N LYS A 182 6.60 -6.70 -1.31
CA LYS A 182 5.18 -6.46 -1.08
C LYS A 182 4.70 -5.41 -2.08
N ASN A 183 3.59 -5.67 -2.72
CA ASN A 183 2.92 -4.73 -3.60
C ASN A 183 1.42 -4.82 -3.32
N ASN A 184 0.87 -3.79 -2.70
CA ASN A 184 -0.50 -3.79 -2.19
C ASN A 184 -0.74 -5.01 -1.25
N ASN A 185 -1.65 -5.88 -1.64
CA ASN A 185 -2.04 -7.05 -0.86
C ASN A 185 -1.28 -8.33 -1.24
N ILE A 186 -0.32 -8.24 -2.19
CA ILE A 186 0.44 -9.40 -2.64
C ILE A 186 1.86 -9.33 -2.08
N ILE A 187 2.26 -10.38 -1.40
CA ILE A 187 3.62 -10.61 -0.94
C ILE A 187 4.23 -11.69 -1.83
N ARG A 188 5.33 -11.38 -2.48
CA ARG A 188 6.09 -12.32 -3.31
C ARG A 188 7.39 -12.70 -2.63
N VAL A 189 7.61 -13.99 -2.48
CA VAL A 189 8.88 -14.57 -2.01
C VAL A 189 9.54 -15.30 -3.17
N VAL A 190 10.78 -14.93 -3.45
CA VAL A 190 11.63 -15.61 -4.46
C VAL A 190 12.81 -16.22 -3.73
N GLY A 191 13.15 -17.45 -4.07
CA GLY A 191 14.25 -18.16 -3.44
C GLY A 191 14.74 -19.35 -4.28
N THR A 192 15.61 -20.13 -3.66
CA THR A 192 16.13 -21.37 -4.25
C THR A 192 16.01 -22.53 -3.28
N VAL A 193 15.73 -23.70 -3.80
CA VAL A 193 15.60 -24.95 -3.05
C VAL A 193 16.40 -26.07 -3.74
N TYR A 194 17.11 -26.84 -2.94
CA TYR A 194 17.68 -28.13 -3.34
C TYR A 194 16.70 -29.20 -2.91
N ALA A 195 16.26 -30.05 -3.85
CA ALA A 195 15.34 -31.14 -3.54
C ALA A 195 15.66 -32.35 -4.43
N THR A 196 15.29 -33.51 -3.93
CA THR A 196 15.46 -34.78 -4.69
C THR A 196 14.33 -34.90 -5.72
N ASN A 197 14.71 -35.16 -6.98
CA ASN A 197 13.76 -35.40 -8.06
C ASN A 197 13.29 -36.88 -8.11
N SER A 198 12.49 -37.22 -9.12
CA SER A 198 11.98 -38.60 -9.31
C SER A 198 13.04 -39.64 -9.58
N LEU A 199 14.23 -39.22 -9.94
CA LEU A 199 15.39 -40.10 -10.22
C LEU A 199 16.38 -40.14 -9.04
N ASN A 200 15.98 -39.70 -7.87
CA ASN A 200 16.81 -39.54 -6.66
C ASN A 200 18.03 -38.64 -6.83
N ALA A 201 18.05 -37.78 -7.86
CA ALA A 201 19.09 -36.76 -8.02
C ALA A 201 18.71 -35.47 -7.31
N ILE A 202 19.71 -34.87 -6.64
CA ILE A 202 19.51 -33.53 -6.00
C ILE A 202 19.55 -32.48 -7.10
N VAL A 203 18.49 -31.68 -7.18
CA VAL A 203 18.33 -30.61 -8.17
C VAL A 203 18.16 -29.28 -7.47
N LEU A 204 18.88 -28.25 -7.94
CA LEU A 204 18.67 -26.86 -7.56
C LEU A 204 17.56 -26.26 -8.41
N SER A 205 16.54 -25.75 -7.77
CA SER A 205 15.41 -25.08 -8.43
C SER A 205 15.18 -23.68 -7.85
N LYS A 206 14.87 -22.71 -8.72
CA LYS A 206 14.35 -21.42 -8.31
C LYS A 206 12.84 -21.53 -8.13
N PHE A 207 12.31 -20.84 -7.15
CA PHE A 207 10.88 -20.75 -6.94
C PHE A 207 10.44 -19.30 -6.71
N PHE A 208 9.19 -19.03 -6.96
CA PHE A 208 8.49 -17.86 -6.41
C PHE A 208 7.13 -18.31 -5.87
N VAL A 209 6.70 -17.65 -4.79
CA VAL A 209 5.40 -17.87 -4.16
C VAL A 209 4.77 -16.51 -3.96
N ASP A 210 3.57 -16.34 -4.51
CA ASP A 210 2.71 -15.20 -4.26
C ASP A 210 1.68 -15.58 -3.20
N MET A 211 1.50 -14.69 -2.22
CA MET A 211 0.54 -14.88 -1.14
C MET A 211 -0.18 -13.55 -0.85
N ASP A 212 -1.36 -13.63 -0.28
CA ASP A 212 -2.11 -12.47 0.18
C ASP A 212 -1.52 -11.88 1.48
N SER A 213 -2.10 -10.77 1.97
CA SER A 213 -1.71 -10.13 3.22
C SER A 213 -1.99 -11.00 4.48
N LYS A 214 -2.71 -12.10 4.33
CA LYS A 214 -2.95 -13.12 5.37
C LYS A 214 -2.05 -14.34 5.18
N TYR A 215 -1.05 -14.24 4.31
CA TYR A 215 -0.08 -15.29 3.96
C TYR A 215 -0.69 -16.55 3.37
N LYS A 216 -1.83 -16.44 2.69
CA LYS A 216 -2.45 -17.53 1.93
C LYS A 216 -1.89 -17.54 0.50
N VAL A 217 -1.45 -18.71 0.07
CA VAL A 217 -0.93 -19.01 -1.27
C VAL A 217 -2.08 -19.41 -2.20
#